data_a69a164a15aa876d644f1ecfff06ac3c
#
_entry.id   a69a164a15aa876d644f1ecfff06ac3c
#
_cell.length_a   1.000
_cell.length_b   1.000
_cell.length_c   1.000
_cell.angle_alpha   90.00
_cell.angle_beta   90.00
_cell.angle_gamma   90.00
#
_symmetry.space_group_name_H-M   'P 1'
#
loop_
_entity.id
_entity.type
_entity.pdbx_description
1 polymer ?
#
loop_
_entity_poly.entity_id
_entity_poly.type
_entity_poly.pdbx_seq_one_letter_code
_entity_poly.pdbx_strand_id
1 'polypeptide(L)'
;MRLRFGASGAGKLCALGAMWRFCAALNFTVRPHMRQWRYAVALPFLMSLSGCIEITTYVSPSASGTVIDAASEKPIQGATISVDDHPGLFAQTNSDGQFLLVPATRKTRIFVLAAYRSLPHGGTVVVSADGYASREIVVNGNANSLVVSLVRVR
;
A
#
# COMPACT_ATOMS: atom_id res chain seq x y z
N MET A 1 -18.27 13.79 -29.56
CA MET A 1 -18.02 13.60 -28.13
C MET A 1 -16.54 13.78 -27.87
N ARG A 2 -16.11 14.96 -27.38
CA ARG A 2 -14.67 15.31 -27.22
C ARG A 2 -14.27 15.08 -25.77
N LEU A 3 -13.41 14.10 -25.52
CA LEU A 3 -12.78 13.88 -24.23
C LEU A 3 -11.62 14.89 -24.06
N ARG A 4 -11.75 15.78 -23.08
CA ARG A 4 -10.67 16.65 -22.62
C ARG A 4 -9.86 15.91 -21.57
N PHE A 5 -8.64 15.54 -21.91
CA PHE A 5 -7.63 15.12 -20.94
C PHE A 5 -7.09 16.36 -20.22
N GLY A 6 -7.44 16.53 -18.96
CA GLY A 6 -6.84 17.50 -18.07
C GLY A 6 -5.53 16.97 -17.49
N ALA A 7 -4.41 17.40 -18.04
CA ALA A 7 -3.10 17.18 -17.45
C ALA A 7 -2.90 18.19 -16.31
N SER A 8 -3.04 17.77 -15.05
CA SER A 8 -2.62 18.53 -13.88
C SER A 8 -1.56 17.72 -13.12
N GLY A 9 -0.33 17.81 -13.60
CA GLY A 9 0.86 17.27 -12.95
C GLY A 9 1.84 18.39 -12.66
N ALA A 10 1.47 19.34 -11.77
CA ALA A 10 2.44 20.27 -11.22
C ALA A 10 3.25 19.58 -10.12
N GLY A 11 4.29 18.84 -10.55
CA GLY A 11 5.35 18.38 -9.67
C GLY A 11 6.04 19.60 -9.07
N LYS A 12 5.82 19.85 -7.79
CA LYS A 12 6.60 20.83 -7.02
C LYS A 12 8.05 20.36 -6.98
N LEU A 13 8.85 20.94 -7.85
CA LEU A 13 10.30 20.95 -7.72
C LEU A 13 10.61 21.54 -6.34
N CYS A 14 10.98 20.68 -5.42
CA CYS A 14 11.52 21.08 -4.12
C CYS A 14 12.77 21.90 -4.35
N ALA A 15 12.71 23.11 -3.83
CA ALA A 15 13.67 24.19 -3.92
C ALA A 15 15.08 23.77 -3.52
N LEU A 16 15.89 23.37 -4.47
CA LEU A 16 17.35 23.31 -4.39
C LEU A 16 17.99 24.70 -4.37
N GLY A 17 17.19 25.75 -4.54
CA GLY A 17 17.66 27.14 -4.62
C GLY A 17 17.98 27.82 -3.29
N ALA A 18 17.49 27.30 -2.16
CA ALA A 18 17.68 27.97 -0.87
C ALA A 18 19.02 27.64 -0.17
N MET A 19 19.67 26.56 -0.53
CA MET A 19 20.90 26.11 0.12
C MET A 19 22.19 26.80 -0.39
N TRP A 20 22.11 27.43 -1.58
CA TRP A 20 23.29 28.11 -2.14
C TRP A 20 23.53 29.52 -1.56
N ARG A 21 22.49 30.15 -0.97
CA ARG A 21 22.62 31.48 -0.38
C ARG A 21 23.23 31.49 1.04
N PHE A 22 23.27 30.35 1.73
CA PHE A 22 23.85 30.27 3.08
C PHE A 22 25.38 30.04 3.10
N CYS A 23 25.98 29.57 2.02
CA CYS A 23 27.42 29.37 1.94
C CYS A 23 28.23 30.65 1.67
N ALA A 24 27.61 31.75 1.24
CA ALA A 24 28.32 32.96 0.87
C ALA A 24 28.60 33.94 2.03
N ALA A 25 28.05 33.70 3.22
CA ALA A 25 28.15 34.64 4.36
C ALA A 25 29.18 34.27 5.44
N LEU A 26 29.83 33.12 5.33
CA LEU A 26 30.86 32.72 6.28
C LEU A 26 32.24 32.98 5.67
N ASN A 27 32.72 34.25 5.79
CA ASN A 27 34.13 34.59 5.64
C ASN A 27 34.89 33.96 6.81
N PHE A 28 35.16 32.67 6.72
CA PHE A 28 35.98 31.95 7.66
C PHE A 28 37.43 32.06 7.20
N THR A 29 38.20 32.94 7.85
CA THR A 29 39.67 32.99 7.76
C THR A 29 40.22 31.72 8.40
N VAL A 30 40.36 30.66 7.63
CA VAL A 30 40.87 29.37 8.09
C VAL A 30 42.36 29.32 7.95
N ARG A 31 43.09 29.36 9.10
CA ARG A 31 44.49 28.91 9.18
C ARG A 31 44.55 27.41 8.85
N PRO A 32 45.53 26.94 8.06
CA PRO A 32 45.56 25.58 7.55
C PRO A 32 46.01 24.56 8.60
N HIS A 33 45.09 24.06 9.42
CA HIS A 33 45.29 22.79 10.10
C HIS A 33 44.73 21.68 9.21
N MET A 34 45.55 21.16 8.33
CA MET A 34 45.23 20.23 7.25
C MET A 34 44.59 18.88 7.68
N ARG A 35 44.48 18.61 8.98
CA ARG A 35 43.96 17.37 9.53
C ARG A 35 42.45 17.43 9.88
N GLN A 36 41.90 18.61 10.12
CA GLN A 36 40.48 18.78 10.46
C GLN A 36 39.55 18.94 9.22
N TRP A 37 40.11 19.28 8.07
CA TRP A 37 39.36 19.49 6.84
C TRP A 37 38.69 18.21 6.28
N ARG A 38 39.28 17.04 6.61
CA ARG A 38 38.74 15.74 6.17
C ARG A 38 37.36 15.46 6.78
N TYR A 39 37.10 15.95 7.97
CA TYR A 39 35.79 15.75 8.64
C TYR A 39 34.77 16.83 8.27
N ALA A 40 35.23 18.05 7.99
CA ALA A 40 34.35 19.15 7.60
C ALA A 40 33.65 18.94 6.22
N VAL A 41 34.28 18.18 5.33
CA VAL A 41 33.71 17.84 4.02
C VAL A 41 32.90 16.53 4.07
N ALA A 42 33.29 15.59 4.92
CA ALA A 42 32.61 14.32 5.05
C ALA A 42 31.19 14.42 5.71
N LEU A 43 31.06 15.34 6.68
CA LEU A 43 29.82 15.51 7.43
C LEU A 43 28.62 15.99 6.57
N PRO A 44 28.76 17.04 5.74
CA PRO A 44 27.65 17.46 4.85
C PRO A 44 27.37 16.44 3.74
N PHE A 45 28.37 15.66 3.33
CA PHE A 45 28.16 14.60 2.33
C PHE A 45 27.36 13.41 2.90
N LEU A 46 27.58 13.04 4.18
CA LEU A 46 26.73 12.05 4.85
C LEU A 46 25.30 12.53 5.06
N MET A 47 25.09 13.82 5.33
CA MET A 47 23.74 14.40 5.50
C MET A 47 22.95 14.50 4.20
N SER A 48 23.61 14.57 3.03
CA SER A 48 22.93 14.60 1.74
C SER A 48 22.43 13.24 1.26
N LEU A 49 22.87 12.15 1.89
CA LEU A 49 22.43 10.78 1.60
C LEU A 49 21.16 10.36 2.35
N SER A 50 20.65 11.17 3.27
CA SER A 50 19.37 10.92 3.96
C SER A 50 18.19 11.30 3.06
N GLY A 51 17.91 10.45 2.08
CA GLY A 51 16.74 10.58 1.21
C GLY A 51 15.49 9.97 1.85
N CYS A 52 14.36 10.67 1.76
CA CYS A 52 13.06 10.06 1.98
C CYS A 52 12.67 9.25 0.74
N ILE A 53 12.41 7.95 0.91
CA ILE A 53 11.87 7.11 -0.16
C ILE A 53 10.36 7.01 0.05
N GLU A 54 9.62 7.18 -1.04
CA GLU A 54 8.19 6.86 -1.05
C GLU A 54 8.03 5.38 -1.36
N ILE A 55 7.45 4.65 -0.41
CA ILE A 55 7.13 3.24 -0.58
C ILE A 55 5.62 3.04 -0.63
N THR A 56 5.20 2.08 -1.46
CA THR A 56 3.82 1.64 -1.49
C THR A 56 3.68 0.43 -0.58
N THR A 57 2.81 0.54 0.42
CA THR A 57 2.48 -0.56 1.34
C THR A 57 1.08 -1.06 1.08
N TYR A 58 0.89 -2.36 1.17
CA TYR A 58 -0.43 -2.96 1.16
C TYR A 58 -1.05 -2.86 2.56
N VAL A 59 -2.27 -2.37 2.66
CA VAL A 59 -2.97 -2.16 3.95
C VAL A 59 -4.13 -3.13 4.17
N SER A 60 -4.44 -3.96 3.18
CA SER A 60 -5.43 -5.02 3.30
C SER A 60 -4.96 -6.31 2.63
N PRO A 61 -5.53 -7.47 2.99
CA PRO A 61 -5.24 -8.72 2.31
C PRO A 61 -5.75 -8.68 0.87
N SER A 62 -5.15 -9.49 0.01
CA SER A 62 -5.71 -9.86 -1.28
C SER A 62 -6.26 -11.28 -1.22
N ALA A 63 -7.40 -11.52 -1.87
CA ALA A 63 -8.00 -12.84 -1.93
C ALA A 63 -8.62 -13.09 -3.30
N SER A 64 -8.47 -14.30 -3.78
CA SER A 64 -9.19 -14.79 -4.96
C SER A 64 -9.71 -16.20 -4.71
N GLY A 65 -10.84 -16.51 -5.31
CA GLY A 65 -11.44 -17.83 -5.09
C GLY A 65 -12.82 -17.98 -5.65
N THR A 66 -13.54 -18.98 -5.14
CA THR A 66 -14.90 -19.31 -5.59
C THR A 66 -15.81 -19.46 -4.38
N VAL A 67 -17.04 -18.94 -4.48
CA VAL A 67 -18.11 -19.11 -3.47
C VAL A 67 -19.11 -20.11 -3.98
N ILE A 68 -19.41 -21.14 -3.18
CA ILE A 68 -20.33 -22.22 -3.52
C ILE A 68 -21.38 -22.41 -2.42
N ASP A 69 -22.52 -22.97 -2.81
CA ASP A 69 -23.56 -23.44 -1.88
C ASP A 69 -23.10 -24.76 -1.24
N ALA A 70 -23.09 -24.81 0.10
CA ALA A 70 -22.62 -25.98 0.85
C ALA A 70 -23.44 -27.26 0.59
N ALA A 71 -24.71 -27.14 0.18
CA ALA A 71 -25.57 -28.28 -0.01
C ALA A 71 -25.56 -28.80 -1.46
N SER A 72 -25.51 -27.89 -2.45
CA SER A 72 -25.59 -28.23 -3.86
C SER A 72 -24.28 -28.15 -4.63
N GLU A 73 -23.24 -27.64 -3.99
CA GLU A 73 -21.91 -27.36 -4.57
C GLU A 73 -21.95 -26.42 -5.78
N LYS A 74 -23.10 -25.78 -6.02
CA LYS A 74 -23.28 -24.84 -7.13
C LYS A 74 -22.64 -23.49 -6.82
N PRO A 75 -22.07 -22.81 -7.82
CA PRO A 75 -21.52 -21.46 -7.63
C PRO A 75 -22.62 -20.47 -7.25
N ILE A 76 -22.29 -19.54 -6.37
CA ILE A 76 -23.18 -18.47 -5.92
C ILE A 76 -22.74 -17.18 -6.62
N GLN A 77 -23.60 -16.65 -7.49
CA GLN A 77 -23.44 -15.38 -8.15
C GLN A 77 -23.88 -14.23 -7.23
N GLY A 78 -23.18 -13.07 -7.30
CA GLY A 78 -23.57 -11.86 -6.57
C GLY A 78 -23.25 -11.90 -5.07
N ALA A 79 -22.53 -12.91 -4.59
CA ALA A 79 -22.03 -12.90 -3.22
C ALA A 79 -21.06 -11.72 -3.02
N THR A 80 -21.18 -11.01 -1.91
CA THR A 80 -20.34 -9.88 -1.55
C THR A 80 -19.23 -10.33 -0.62
N ILE A 81 -18.00 -10.00 -0.99
CA ILE A 81 -16.79 -10.26 -0.23
C ILE A 81 -16.26 -8.91 0.25
N SER A 82 -16.20 -8.69 1.56
CA SER A 82 -15.72 -7.46 2.16
C SER A 82 -14.60 -7.72 3.16
N VAL A 83 -13.78 -6.70 3.44
CA VAL A 83 -12.76 -6.75 4.47
C VAL A 83 -13.28 -6.02 5.70
N ASP A 84 -13.27 -6.68 6.86
CA ASP A 84 -13.87 -6.16 8.09
C ASP A 84 -13.28 -4.80 8.50
N ASP A 85 -11.96 -4.68 8.49
CA ASP A 85 -11.26 -3.44 8.83
C ASP A 85 -11.35 -2.34 7.74
N HIS A 86 -11.87 -2.66 6.56
CA HIS A 86 -11.94 -1.76 5.39
C HIS A 86 -13.28 -1.89 4.65
N PRO A 87 -14.38 -1.34 5.19
CA PRO A 87 -15.72 -1.53 4.64
C PRO A 87 -15.92 -0.96 3.21
N GLY A 88 -15.00 -0.11 2.75
CA GLY A 88 -14.97 0.37 1.37
C GLY A 88 -14.32 -0.59 0.36
N LEU A 89 -13.71 -1.68 0.83
CA LEU A 89 -13.10 -2.71 0.00
C LEU A 89 -14.02 -3.91 -0.10
N PHE A 90 -14.61 -4.08 -1.27
CA PHE A 90 -15.47 -5.22 -1.54
C PHE A 90 -15.28 -5.73 -2.97
N ALA A 91 -15.59 -6.98 -3.15
CA ALA A 91 -15.70 -7.65 -4.45
C ALA A 91 -17.03 -8.39 -4.52
N GLN A 92 -17.49 -8.69 -5.74
CA GLN A 92 -18.66 -9.53 -5.95
C GLN A 92 -18.30 -10.73 -6.81
N THR A 93 -18.98 -11.86 -6.56
CA THR A 93 -18.81 -13.05 -7.38
C THR A 93 -19.49 -12.90 -8.74
N ASN A 94 -18.82 -13.40 -9.77
CA ASN A 94 -19.36 -13.51 -11.13
C ASN A 94 -20.35 -14.70 -11.25
N SER A 95 -20.84 -14.99 -12.48
CA SER A 95 -21.73 -16.12 -12.78
C SER A 95 -21.16 -17.50 -12.38
N ASP A 96 -19.86 -17.64 -12.36
CA ASP A 96 -19.15 -18.86 -12.00
C ASP A 96 -18.78 -18.91 -10.50
N GLY A 97 -19.33 -17.97 -9.71
CA GLY A 97 -19.05 -17.82 -8.29
C GLY A 97 -17.63 -17.34 -7.98
N GLN A 98 -16.86 -16.93 -8.98
CA GLN A 98 -15.49 -16.50 -8.80
C GLN A 98 -15.41 -15.04 -8.34
N PHE A 99 -14.45 -14.73 -7.48
CA PHE A 99 -14.17 -13.38 -7.02
C PHE A 99 -12.68 -13.07 -7.02
N LEU A 100 -12.38 -11.78 -7.12
CA LEU A 100 -11.04 -11.21 -6.96
C LEU A 100 -11.12 -9.97 -6.08
N LEU A 101 -10.58 -10.07 -4.88
CA LEU A 101 -10.43 -8.96 -3.95
C LEU A 101 -9.05 -8.34 -4.13
N VAL A 102 -9.02 -7.11 -4.66
CA VAL A 102 -7.78 -6.36 -4.88
C VAL A 102 -7.38 -5.65 -3.58
N PRO A 103 -6.10 -5.77 -3.14
CA PRO A 103 -5.67 -5.16 -1.90
C PRO A 103 -5.62 -3.63 -2.01
N ALA A 104 -5.99 -2.93 -0.93
CA ALA A 104 -5.75 -1.51 -0.84
C ALA A 104 -4.26 -1.22 -0.63
N THR A 105 -3.79 -0.14 -1.24
CA THR A 105 -2.42 0.31 -1.11
C THR A 105 -2.36 1.72 -0.54
N ARG A 106 -1.35 1.98 0.29
CA ARG A 106 -1.06 3.30 0.86
C ARG A 106 0.38 3.69 0.53
N LYS A 107 0.55 4.92 0.06
CA LYS A 107 1.88 5.51 -0.12
C LYS A 107 2.35 6.12 1.19
N THR A 108 3.51 5.70 1.66
CA THR A 108 4.12 6.19 2.90
C THR A 108 5.55 6.60 2.63
N ARG A 109 5.98 7.74 3.18
CA ARG A 109 7.37 8.20 3.10
C ARG A 109 8.10 7.71 4.31
N ILE A 110 9.20 6.99 4.09
CA ILE A 110 10.08 6.50 5.16
C ILE A 110 11.50 7.01 4.97
N PHE A 111 12.21 7.21 6.08
CA PHE A 111 13.65 7.44 6.06
C PHE A 111 14.39 6.12 5.86
N VAL A 112 15.38 6.11 4.99
CA VAL A 112 16.14 4.89 4.59
C VAL A 112 16.85 4.20 5.75
N LEU A 113 17.07 4.90 6.86
CA LEU A 113 17.71 4.34 8.06
C LEU A 113 16.82 3.36 8.86
N ALA A 114 15.53 3.34 8.61
CA ALA A 114 14.63 2.37 9.22
C ALA A 114 14.55 1.13 8.33
N ALA A 115 15.08 0.01 8.79
CA ALA A 115 14.89 -1.29 8.15
C ALA A 115 13.39 -1.63 8.17
N TYR A 116 12.68 -1.21 7.12
CA TYR A 116 11.26 -1.45 6.97
C TYR A 116 11.06 -2.90 6.50
N ARG A 117 10.59 -3.72 7.41
CA ARG A 117 10.08 -5.05 7.07
C ARG A 117 8.60 -4.93 6.81
N SER A 118 8.17 -4.97 5.54
CA SER A 118 6.75 -5.08 5.24
C SER A 118 6.26 -6.44 5.76
N LEU A 119 5.50 -6.41 6.83
CA LEU A 119 4.79 -7.60 7.30
C LEU A 119 3.64 -7.87 6.33
N PRO A 120 3.36 -9.14 5.98
CA PRO A 120 2.17 -9.47 5.23
C PRO A 120 0.96 -8.98 6.02
N HIS A 121 0.11 -8.18 5.36
CA HIS A 121 -1.12 -7.69 5.99
C HIS A 121 -2.12 -8.83 5.96
N GLY A 122 -2.38 -9.40 7.14
CA GLY A 122 -3.51 -10.28 7.36
C GLY A 122 -4.77 -9.46 7.60
N GLY A 123 -5.93 -10.07 7.45
CA GLY A 123 -7.21 -9.45 7.74
C GLY A 123 -8.33 -10.46 7.71
N THR A 124 -9.48 -10.08 8.26
CA THR A 124 -10.71 -10.88 8.21
C THR A 124 -11.51 -10.49 6.98
N VAL A 125 -11.80 -11.48 6.15
CA VAL A 125 -12.66 -11.35 4.98
C VAL A 125 -14.02 -11.93 5.33
N VAL A 126 -15.06 -11.13 5.15
CA VAL A 126 -16.45 -11.51 5.36
C VAL A 126 -17.11 -11.79 4.02
N VAL A 127 -17.67 -12.98 3.86
CA VAL A 127 -18.41 -13.38 2.66
C VAL A 127 -19.89 -13.48 3.00
N SER A 128 -20.73 -12.75 2.28
CA SER A 128 -22.18 -12.73 2.47
C SER A 128 -22.92 -12.86 1.14
N ALA A 129 -24.07 -13.53 1.17
CA ALA A 129 -24.97 -13.61 0.02
C ALA A 129 -26.42 -13.67 0.51
N ASP A 130 -27.36 -13.19 -0.31
CA ASP A 130 -28.78 -13.19 0.04
C ASP A 130 -29.30 -14.61 0.25
N GLY A 131 -29.92 -14.83 1.41
CA GLY A 131 -30.46 -16.15 1.80
C GLY A 131 -29.41 -17.13 2.33
N TYR A 132 -28.18 -16.66 2.60
CA TYR A 132 -27.09 -17.46 3.16
C TYR A 132 -26.56 -16.86 4.46
N ALA A 133 -26.05 -17.70 5.34
CA ALA A 133 -25.33 -17.25 6.52
C ALA A 133 -23.97 -16.66 6.10
N SER A 134 -23.63 -15.48 6.64
CA SER A 134 -22.32 -14.88 6.42
C SER A 134 -21.21 -15.73 7.02
N ARG A 135 -20.04 -15.73 6.38
CA ARG A 135 -18.88 -16.46 6.83
C ARG A 135 -17.64 -15.57 6.89
N GLU A 136 -16.95 -15.64 8.02
CA GLU A 136 -15.70 -14.94 8.22
C GLU A 136 -14.52 -15.89 7.97
N ILE A 137 -13.48 -15.36 7.31
CA ILE A 137 -12.27 -16.11 6.97
C ILE A 137 -11.06 -15.22 7.28
N VAL A 138 -10.16 -15.72 8.11
CA VAL A 138 -8.89 -15.04 8.38
C VAL A 138 -7.92 -15.34 7.24
N VAL A 139 -7.46 -14.30 6.58
CA VAL A 139 -6.49 -14.36 5.47
C VAL A 139 -5.17 -13.76 5.93
N ASN A 140 -4.10 -14.54 5.84
CA ASN A 140 -2.75 -14.08 6.15
C ASN A 140 -2.01 -13.70 4.86
N GLY A 141 -2.03 -12.42 4.51
CA GLY A 141 -1.37 -11.91 3.31
C GLY A 141 -2.18 -12.13 2.04
N ASN A 142 -1.62 -12.85 1.06
CA ASN A 142 -2.27 -13.14 -0.21
C ASN A 142 -2.85 -14.56 -0.18
N ALA A 143 -4.16 -14.69 -0.31
CA ALA A 143 -4.83 -15.98 -0.42
C ALA A 143 -5.35 -16.20 -1.84
N ASN A 144 -4.79 -17.18 -2.52
CA ASN A 144 -5.22 -17.58 -3.86
C ASN A 144 -5.99 -18.90 -3.80
N SER A 145 -6.99 -19.04 -4.66
CA SER A 145 -7.78 -20.27 -4.81
C SER A 145 -8.59 -20.65 -3.56
N LEU A 146 -9.14 -19.68 -2.86
CA LEU A 146 -10.06 -19.94 -1.75
C LEU A 146 -11.35 -20.57 -2.25
N VAL A 147 -11.81 -21.61 -1.58
CA VAL A 147 -13.14 -22.17 -1.78
C VAL A 147 -13.98 -21.88 -0.54
N VAL A 148 -15.00 -21.06 -0.69
CA VAL A 148 -15.87 -20.63 0.40
C VAL A 148 -17.26 -21.26 0.21
N SER A 149 -17.64 -22.15 1.12
CA SER A 149 -18.99 -22.73 1.12
C SER A 149 -19.90 -21.95 2.06
N LEU A 150 -21.05 -21.49 1.57
CA LEU A 150 -22.09 -20.81 2.35
C LEU A 150 -23.26 -21.75 2.60
N VAL A 151 -23.84 -21.65 3.81
CA VAL A 151 -25.02 -22.43 4.22
C VAL A 151 -26.25 -21.57 4.08
N ARG A 152 -27.28 -22.09 3.45
CA ARG A 152 -28.58 -21.41 3.35
C ARG A 152 -29.25 -21.22 4.71
N VAL A 153 -29.71 -20.00 4.93
CA VAL A 153 -30.57 -19.69 6.08
C VAL A 153 -32.00 -20.00 5.69
N ARG A 154 -32.68 -20.79 6.51
CA ARG A 154 -34.11 -21.11 6.33
C ARG A 154 -35.00 -20.06 7.00
#